data_6ba12f82f1501c94225e12f73a7ce556
#
_entry.id   6ba12f82f1501c94225e12f73a7ce556
#
_cell.length_a   1.000
_cell.length_b   1.000
_cell.length_c   1.000
_cell.angle_alpha   90.00
_cell.angle_beta   90.00
_cell.angle_gamma   90.00
#
_symmetry.space_group_name_H-M   'P 1'
#
loop_
_entity.id
_entity.type
_entity.pdbx_description
1 polymer ?
#
loop_
_entity_poly.entity_id
_entity_poly.type
_entity_poly.pdbx_seq_one_letter_code
_entity_poly.pdbx_strand_id
1 'polypeptide(L)'
;MHCRAVWYGRKQCETYKMYYSIKMKLHTLLYILPSFILLSACNGVDRSGEQPFAPTVETLAAEASGDGVLLNGRVTDSPNSDVLECGFLYGNDTLRVKLKSEEVSLLFSAYADSLQNGNYYAVAYARNGVGTSYGDTVRFQINK
;
A
#
# COMPACT_ATOMS: atom_id res chain seq x y z
N MET A 1 50.29 32.71 61.52
CA MET A 1 50.15 31.56 60.71
C MET A 1 48.69 31.22 60.39
N HIS A 2 47.88 32.14 59.84
CA HIS A 2 46.44 31.86 59.66
C HIS A 2 45.91 32.15 58.22
N CYS A 3 46.78 32.48 57.28
CA CYS A 3 46.33 32.82 55.92
C CYS A 3 46.46 31.71 54.84
N ARG A 4 47.07 30.58 55.14
CA ARG A 4 47.26 29.48 54.16
C ARG A 4 46.07 28.48 54.05
N ALA A 5 45.34 28.34 55.13
CA ALA A 5 44.23 27.34 55.17
C ALA A 5 42.96 27.81 54.42
N VAL A 6 42.74 29.10 54.34
CA VAL A 6 41.54 29.69 53.67
C VAL A 6 41.65 29.70 52.13
N TRP A 7 42.89 29.69 51.62
CA TRP A 7 43.10 29.74 50.16
C TRP A 7 42.92 28.38 49.48
N TYR A 8 43.24 27.27 50.18
CA TYR A 8 43.11 25.90 49.63
C TYR A 8 41.65 25.43 49.55
N GLY A 9 40.82 25.86 50.54
CA GLY A 9 39.40 25.46 50.60
C GLY A 9 38.54 26.14 49.53
N ARG A 10 38.90 27.37 49.12
CA ARG A 10 38.13 28.15 48.15
C ARG A 10 38.28 27.62 46.71
N LYS A 11 39.48 27.21 46.30
CA LYS A 11 39.73 26.59 44.99
C LYS A 11 39.06 25.23 44.84
N GLN A 12 39.02 24.45 45.92
CA GLN A 12 38.38 23.14 45.86
C GLN A 12 36.85 23.24 45.80
N CYS A 13 36.27 24.28 46.38
CA CYS A 13 34.83 24.53 46.29
C CYS A 13 34.39 24.98 44.91
N GLU A 14 35.22 25.80 44.21
CA GLU A 14 34.92 26.23 42.83
C GLU A 14 35.05 25.09 41.81
N THR A 15 36.07 24.25 41.94
CA THR A 15 36.23 23.08 41.06
C THR A 15 35.10 22.09 41.24
N TYR A 16 34.62 21.89 42.47
CA TYR A 16 33.50 21.01 42.79
C TYR A 16 32.18 21.56 42.23
N LYS A 17 31.95 22.85 42.36
CA LYS A 17 30.77 23.52 41.74
C LYS A 17 30.77 23.44 40.20
N MET A 18 31.94 23.61 39.59
CA MET A 18 32.08 23.52 38.15
C MET A 18 31.86 22.06 37.67
N TYR A 19 32.38 21.07 38.39
CA TYR A 19 32.19 19.66 38.06
C TYR A 19 30.71 19.22 38.16
N TYR A 20 29.99 19.66 39.21
CA TYR A 20 28.56 19.36 39.35
C TYR A 20 27.71 20.10 38.32
N SER A 21 28.06 21.34 37.96
CA SER A 21 27.34 22.09 36.93
C SER A 21 27.50 21.44 35.55
N ILE A 22 28.68 20.90 35.23
CA ILE A 22 28.93 20.21 33.97
C ILE A 22 28.20 18.85 33.94
N LYS A 23 28.21 18.11 35.07
CA LYS A 23 27.48 16.84 35.16
C LYS A 23 25.97 17.02 35.02
N MET A 24 25.39 18.04 35.69
CA MET A 24 23.96 18.30 35.56
C MET A 24 23.57 18.71 34.13
N LYS A 25 24.39 19.52 33.45
CA LYS A 25 24.14 19.88 32.05
C LYS A 25 24.28 18.70 31.10
N LEU A 26 25.23 17.81 31.36
CA LEU A 26 25.43 16.59 30.53
C LEU A 26 24.31 15.58 30.74
N HIS A 27 23.81 15.38 31.96
CA HIS A 27 22.67 14.50 32.23
C HIS A 27 21.37 15.06 31.63
N THR A 28 21.13 16.37 31.71
CA THR A 28 19.96 17.01 31.10
C THR A 28 20.00 16.89 29.58
N LEU A 29 21.18 17.05 28.96
CA LEU A 29 21.36 16.86 27.53
C LEU A 29 21.11 15.42 27.08
N LEU A 30 21.52 14.42 27.92
CA LEU A 30 21.34 13.01 27.62
C LEU A 30 19.87 12.56 27.68
N TYR A 31 19.05 13.22 28.50
CA TYR A 31 17.60 12.91 28.58
C TYR A 31 16.75 13.68 27.56
N ILE A 32 17.22 14.85 27.09
CA ILE A 32 16.48 15.65 26.08
C ILE A 32 16.70 15.10 24.67
N LEU A 33 17.90 14.57 24.37
CA LEU A 33 18.20 14.01 23.03
C LEU A 33 17.31 12.83 22.62
N PRO A 34 17.04 11.81 23.44
CA PRO A 34 16.17 10.71 23.06
C PRO A 34 14.69 11.11 22.98
N SER A 35 14.27 12.14 23.73
CA SER A 35 12.89 12.64 23.64
C SER A 35 12.60 13.35 22.33
N PHE A 36 13.61 13.95 21.69
CA PHE A 36 13.43 14.65 20.41
C PHE A 36 13.42 13.67 19.20
N ILE A 37 14.08 12.51 19.33
CA ILE A 37 14.12 11.48 18.28
C ILE A 37 12.77 10.74 18.17
N LEU A 38 12.01 10.66 19.25
CA LEU A 38 10.68 10.02 19.24
C LEU A 38 9.58 10.87 18.59
N LEU A 39 9.81 12.16 18.39
CA LEU A 39 8.87 13.06 17.72
C LEU A 39 9.03 13.12 16.19
N SER A 40 10.10 12.53 15.65
CA SER A 40 10.36 12.50 14.20
C SER A 40 9.78 11.27 13.49
N ALA A 41 9.09 10.38 14.19
CA ALA A 41 8.55 9.14 13.62
C ALA A 41 7.12 9.27 13.05
N CYS A 42 6.56 10.48 12.99
CA CYS A 42 5.26 10.73 12.37
C CYS A 42 5.39 11.59 11.11
N ASN A 43 6.22 11.18 10.15
CA ASN A 43 6.11 11.61 8.77
C ASN A 43 5.29 10.58 7.94
N GLY A 44 4.32 9.94 8.55
CA GLY A 44 3.20 9.40 7.81
C GLY A 44 2.42 10.59 7.27
N VAL A 45 2.37 10.74 5.96
CA VAL A 45 1.34 11.57 5.33
C VAL A 45 0.04 11.10 5.93
N ASP A 46 -0.56 11.95 6.77
CA ASP A 46 -1.82 11.66 7.42
C ASP A 46 -2.91 11.67 6.34
N ARG A 47 -3.14 10.52 5.75
CA ARG A 47 -4.26 10.24 4.83
C ARG A 47 -5.55 9.92 5.59
N SER A 48 -5.63 10.30 6.85
CA SER A 48 -6.74 9.99 7.76
C SER A 48 -8.08 10.62 7.36
N GLY A 49 -8.12 11.40 6.26
CA GLY A 49 -9.37 11.95 5.71
C GLY A 49 -9.95 11.19 4.52
N GLU A 50 -9.18 10.29 3.88
CA GLU A 50 -9.61 9.58 2.68
C GLU A 50 -9.83 8.10 2.98
N GLN A 51 -11.08 7.71 3.06
CA GLN A 51 -11.43 6.30 3.25
C GLN A 51 -11.10 5.50 1.97
N PRO A 52 -10.54 4.29 2.10
CA PRO A 52 -10.36 3.42 0.97
C PRO A 52 -11.71 2.88 0.48
N PHE A 53 -11.87 2.77 -0.83
CA PHE A 53 -13.05 2.19 -1.48
C PHE A 53 -12.69 0.96 -2.30
N ALA A 54 -13.69 0.13 -2.59
CA ALA A 54 -13.56 -0.94 -3.55
C ALA A 54 -13.19 -0.38 -4.93
N PRO A 55 -12.42 -1.11 -5.77
CA PRO A 55 -12.00 -0.61 -7.07
C PRO A 55 -13.19 -0.41 -8.02
N THR A 56 -13.07 0.49 -8.98
CA THR A 56 -14.00 0.59 -10.10
C THR A 56 -13.40 -0.11 -11.31
N VAL A 57 -14.18 -0.98 -11.95
CA VAL A 57 -13.72 -1.88 -13.01
C VAL A 57 -14.59 -1.73 -14.26
N GLU A 58 -13.97 -1.77 -15.41
CA GLU A 58 -14.62 -1.77 -16.70
C GLU A 58 -14.22 -3.04 -17.46
N THR A 59 -15.21 -3.74 -18.02
CA THR A 59 -14.99 -4.85 -18.93
C THR A 59 -14.88 -4.30 -20.35
N LEU A 60 -13.75 -4.53 -20.99
CA LEU A 60 -13.53 -4.12 -22.39
C LEU A 60 -13.98 -5.21 -23.36
N ALA A 61 -13.96 -4.85 -24.66
CA ALA A 61 -14.33 -5.81 -25.71
C ALA A 61 -13.41 -7.05 -25.66
N ALA A 62 -14.03 -8.20 -25.87
CA ALA A 62 -13.33 -9.46 -26.04
C ALA A 62 -12.82 -9.60 -27.48
N GLU A 63 -11.61 -10.08 -27.68
CA GLU A 63 -10.97 -10.22 -28.97
C GLU A 63 -10.72 -11.69 -29.30
N ALA A 64 -11.23 -12.18 -30.41
CA ALA A 64 -10.95 -13.52 -30.87
C ALA A 64 -9.45 -13.65 -31.19
N SER A 65 -8.81 -14.69 -30.69
CA SER A 65 -7.37 -14.95 -30.86
C SER A 65 -7.11 -16.45 -30.97
N GLY A 66 -6.81 -16.92 -32.16
CA GLY A 66 -6.58 -18.34 -32.39
C GLY A 66 -7.78 -19.21 -32.00
N ASP A 67 -7.53 -20.19 -31.13
CA ASP A 67 -8.56 -21.14 -30.65
C ASP A 67 -9.32 -20.64 -29.41
N GLY A 68 -9.10 -19.41 -28.98
CA GLY A 68 -9.70 -18.83 -27.79
C GLY A 68 -10.06 -17.37 -27.96
N VAL A 69 -10.15 -16.68 -26.84
CA VAL A 69 -10.48 -15.26 -26.75
C VAL A 69 -9.57 -14.57 -25.76
N LEU A 70 -9.09 -13.40 -26.13
CA LEU A 70 -8.42 -12.49 -25.23
C LEU A 70 -9.48 -11.59 -24.58
N LEU A 71 -9.61 -11.70 -23.27
CA LEU A 71 -10.49 -10.88 -22.47
C LEU A 71 -9.68 -9.68 -21.95
N ASN A 72 -10.25 -8.49 -22.09
CA ASN A 72 -9.60 -7.24 -21.71
C ASN A 72 -10.42 -6.50 -20.66
N GLY A 73 -9.74 -5.94 -19.67
CA GLY A 73 -10.36 -5.19 -18.56
C GLY A 73 -9.50 -4.01 -18.11
N ARG A 74 -10.15 -3.08 -17.44
CA ARG A 74 -9.50 -1.90 -16.90
C ARG A 74 -9.99 -1.60 -15.50
N VAL A 75 -9.05 -1.32 -14.57
CA VAL A 75 -9.36 -0.67 -13.31
C VAL A 75 -9.31 0.84 -13.57
N THR A 76 -10.43 1.51 -13.43
CA THR A 76 -10.53 2.96 -13.67
C THR A 76 -10.18 3.75 -12.43
N ASP A 77 -10.42 3.19 -11.25
CA ASP A 77 -10.10 3.81 -9.97
C ASP A 77 -9.94 2.76 -8.87
N SER A 78 -9.05 3.02 -7.90
CA SER A 78 -8.89 2.24 -6.67
C SER A 78 -8.40 3.16 -5.55
N PRO A 79 -9.28 3.99 -4.98
CA PRO A 79 -8.88 5.04 -4.05
C PRO A 79 -8.32 4.46 -2.76
N ASN A 80 -7.13 4.92 -2.40
CA ASN A 80 -6.44 4.63 -1.13
C ASN A 80 -6.27 3.15 -0.77
N SER A 81 -6.36 2.25 -1.77
CA SER A 81 -6.13 0.82 -1.61
C SER A 81 -5.64 0.19 -2.90
N ASP A 82 -4.48 -0.45 -2.85
CA ASP A 82 -3.88 -1.10 -4.02
C ASP A 82 -4.71 -2.29 -4.48
N VAL A 83 -4.77 -2.50 -5.80
CA VAL A 83 -5.38 -3.69 -6.39
C VAL A 83 -4.52 -4.92 -6.07
N LEU A 84 -5.14 -5.93 -5.49
CA LEU A 84 -4.48 -7.18 -5.07
C LEU A 84 -4.71 -8.33 -6.07
N GLU A 85 -5.81 -8.30 -6.79
CA GLU A 85 -6.18 -9.33 -7.75
C GLU A 85 -7.10 -8.73 -8.81
N CYS A 86 -6.91 -9.14 -10.07
CA CYS A 86 -7.83 -8.84 -11.17
C CYS A 86 -7.98 -10.06 -12.09
N GLY A 87 -9.02 -10.05 -12.89
CA GLY A 87 -9.32 -11.15 -13.80
C GLY A 87 -10.74 -11.07 -14.37
N PHE A 88 -11.25 -12.23 -14.78
CA PHE A 88 -12.54 -12.34 -15.47
C PHE A 88 -13.38 -13.48 -14.93
N LEU A 89 -14.69 -13.24 -14.90
CA LEU A 89 -15.68 -14.30 -14.88
C LEU A 89 -16.20 -14.44 -16.30
N TYR A 90 -16.06 -15.59 -16.91
CA TYR A 90 -16.60 -15.84 -18.25
C TYR A 90 -17.35 -17.17 -18.31
N GLY A 91 -18.20 -17.28 -19.27
CA GLY A 91 -18.96 -18.52 -19.45
C GLY A 91 -20.11 -18.40 -20.41
N ASN A 92 -20.99 -19.40 -20.37
CA ASN A 92 -22.25 -19.46 -21.08
C ASN A 92 -23.35 -20.01 -20.16
N ASP A 93 -24.47 -20.46 -20.71
CA ASP A 93 -25.60 -20.99 -19.92
C ASP A 93 -25.23 -22.20 -19.04
N THR A 94 -24.21 -22.95 -19.41
CA THR A 94 -23.80 -24.21 -18.75
C THR A 94 -22.43 -24.11 -18.07
N LEU A 95 -21.58 -23.16 -18.48
CA LEU A 95 -20.21 -23.02 -18.03
C LEU A 95 -20.04 -21.69 -17.30
N ARG A 96 -19.38 -21.71 -16.13
CA ARG A 96 -18.91 -20.51 -15.43
C ARG A 96 -17.49 -20.73 -14.94
N VAL A 97 -16.58 -19.89 -15.38
CA VAL A 97 -15.16 -19.99 -15.06
C VAL A 97 -14.67 -18.67 -14.48
N LYS A 98 -13.89 -18.74 -13.42
CA LYS A 98 -13.13 -17.60 -12.89
C LYS A 98 -11.70 -17.72 -13.39
N LEU A 99 -11.26 -16.76 -14.19
CA LEU A 99 -9.92 -16.69 -14.77
C LEU A 99 -9.18 -15.49 -14.16
N LYS A 100 -8.08 -15.75 -13.48
CA LYS A 100 -7.24 -14.72 -12.90
C LYS A 100 -6.27 -14.20 -13.96
N SER A 101 -6.04 -12.88 -14.00
CA SER A 101 -4.95 -12.29 -14.78
C SER A 101 -3.60 -12.67 -14.17
N GLU A 102 -2.60 -12.89 -14.99
CA GLU A 102 -1.22 -13.17 -14.55
C GLU A 102 -0.59 -11.92 -13.92
N GLU A 103 -0.93 -10.75 -14.43
CA GLU A 103 -0.43 -9.47 -13.93
C GLU A 103 -1.55 -8.65 -13.29
N VAL A 104 -1.21 -8.00 -12.19
CA VAL A 104 -2.09 -7.04 -11.52
C VAL A 104 -1.69 -5.64 -11.96
N SER A 105 -2.46 -5.08 -12.89
CA SER A 105 -2.22 -3.73 -13.43
C SER A 105 -3.55 -3.01 -13.71
N LEU A 106 -3.47 -1.72 -14.04
CA LEU A 106 -4.66 -0.93 -14.36
C LEU A 106 -5.33 -1.39 -15.66
N LEU A 107 -4.54 -1.87 -16.63
CA LEU A 107 -5.01 -2.57 -17.82
C LEU A 107 -4.57 -4.03 -17.68
N PHE A 108 -5.49 -4.94 -17.70
CA PHE A 108 -5.22 -6.36 -17.53
C PHE A 108 -5.95 -7.18 -18.57
N SER A 109 -5.37 -8.30 -18.92
CA SER A 109 -5.95 -9.24 -19.87
C SER A 109 -5.78 -10.68 -19.38
N ALA A 110 -6.60 -11.56 -19.90
CA ALA A 110 -6.45 -12.99 -19.70
C ALA A 110 -6.96 -13.75 -20.93
N TYR A 111 -6.28 -14.82 -21.26
CA TYR A 111 -6.61 -15.64 -22.40
C TYR A 111 -7.46 -16.83 -21.96
N ALA A 112 -8.65 -16.94 -22.52
CA ALA A 112 -9.52 -18.10 -22.36
C ALA A 112 -9.41 -18.99 -23.59
N ASP A 113 -8.80 -20.15 -23.41
CA ASP A 113 -8.55 -21.13 -24.48
C ASP A 113 -9.67 -22.18 -24.61
N SER A 114 -9.57 -22.99 -25.63
CA SER A 114 -10.38 -24.24 -25.83
C SER A 114 -11.90 -24.00 -25.78
N LEU A 115 -12.36 -22.79 -26.15
CA LEU A 115 -13.77 -22.48 -26.21
C LEU A 115 -14.42 -23.15 -27.43
N GLN A 116 -15.58 -23.70 -27.24
CA GLN A 116 -16.39 -24.27 -28.33
C GLN A 116 -17.19 -23.20 -29.04
N ASN A 117 -17.72 -23.50 -30.23
CA ASN A 117 -18.62 -22.58 -30.90
C ASN A 117 -19.84 -22.29 -30.06
N GLY A 118 -20.19 -21.03 -29.94
CA GLY A 118 -21.31 -20.61 -29.12
C GLY A 118 -21.24 -19.15 -28.64
N ASN A 119 -22.25 -18.74 -27.91
CA ASN A 119 -22.36 -17.43 -27.29
C ASN A 119 -21.82 -17.48 -25.87
N TYR A 120 -21.01 -16.51 -25.53
CA TYR A 120 -20.37 -16.37 -24.23
C TYR A 120 -20.55 -14.97 -23.68
N TYR A 121 -20.30 -14.84 -22.39
CA TYR A 121 -20.18 -13.56 -21.71
C TYR A 121 -18.87 -13.50 -20.92
N ALA A 122 -18.40 -12.29 -20.67
CA ALA A 122 -17.31 -11.99 -19.78
C ALA A 122 -17.63 -10.80 -18.89
N VAL A 123 -17.14 -10.82 -17.67
CA VAL A 123 -17.23 -9.75 -16.68
C VAL A 123 -15.85 -9.62 -16.04
N ALA A 124 -15.23 -8.46 -16.18
CA ALA A 124 -13.98 -8.16 -15.48
C ALA A 124 -14.24 -7.99 -13.98
N TYR A 125 -13.30 -8.39 -13.15
CA TYR A 125 -13.33 -8.12 -11.72
C TYR A 125 -11.97 -7.62 -11.24
N ALA A 126 -11.98 -6.81 -10.20
CA ALA A 126 -10.79 -6.46 -9.44
C ALA A 126 -11.10 -6.45 -7.95
N ARG A 127 -10.10 -6.79 -7.15
CA ARG A 127 -10.17 -6.85 -5.70
C ARG A 127 -9.03 -6.05 -5.07
N ASN A 128 -9.36 -5.24 -4.08
CA ASN A 128 -8.41 -4.57 -3.20
C ASN A 128 -8.63 -4.98 -1.73
N GLY A 129 -8.02 -4.27 -0.80
CA GLY A 129 -8.17 -4.52 0.64
C GLY A 129 -9.58 -4.27 1.18
N VAL A 130 -10.42 -3.53 0.46
CA VAL A 130 -11.79 -3.16 0.87
C VAL A 130 -12.82 -4.16 0.35
N GLY A 131 -12.68 -4.59 -0.92
CA GLY A 131 -13.66 -5.49 -1.52
C GLY A 131 -13.35 -5.87 -2.95
N THR A 132 -14.31 -6.55 -3.57
CA THR A 132 -14.27 -6.94 -4.99
C THR A 132 -15.38 -6.22 -5.74
N SER A 133 -15.03 -5.64 -6.87
CA SER A 133 -15.97 -5.03 -7.81
C SER A 133 -15.93 -5.74 -9.15
N TYR A 134 -17.00 -5.59 -9.89
CA TYR A 134 -17.23 -6.22 -11.19
C TYR A 134 -17.59 -5.12 -12.19
N GLY A 135 -17.09 -5.27 -13.42
CA GLY A 135 -17.47 -4.42 -14.55
C GLY A 135 -18.77 -4.89 -15.21
N ASP A 136 -19.13 -4.22 -16.30
CA ASP A 136 -20.29 -4.59 -17.11
C ASP A 136 -20.10 -5.96 -17.80
N THR A 137 -21.22 -6.59 -18.12
CA THR A 137 -21.21 -7.84 -18.88
C THR A 137 -21.02 -7.57 -20.37
N VAL A 138 -19.95 -8.09 -20.94
CA VAL A 138 -19.69 -8.07 -22.38
C VAL A 138 -20.02 -9.45 -22.96
N ARG A 139 -20.75 -9.49 -24.08
CA ARG A 139 -21.10 -10.71 -24.79
C ARG A 139 -20.27 -10.83 -26.05
N PHE A 140 -19.85 -12.06 -26.36
CA PHE A 140 -19.11 -12.37 -27.56
C PHE A 140 -19.50 -13.75 -28.11
N GLN A 141 -19.15 -14.00 -29.34
CA GLN A 141 -19.46 -15.26 -30.03
C GLN A 141 -18.17 -15.92 -30.55
N ILE A 142 -18.05 -17.21 -30.35
CA ILE A 142 -16.99 -18.04 -30.94
C ILE A 142 -17.58 -18.80 -32.14
N ASN A 143 -16.95 -18.59 -33.28
CA ASN A 143 -17.26 -19.32 -34.54
C ASN A 143 -15.94 -19.85 -35.10
N LYS A 144 -15.75 -21.13 -35.10
CA LYS A 144 -14.57 -21.82 -35.63
C LYS A 144 -14.93 -22.54 -36.95
#